data_8f11c14fe08164f766cb8d03943d4a8f
#
_entry.id   8f11c14fe08164f766cb8d03943d4a8f
#
_cell.length_a   1.000
_cell.length_b   1.000
_cell.length_c   1.000
_cell.angle_alpha   90.00
_cell.angle_beta   90.00
_cell.angle_gamma   90.00
#
_symmetry.space_group_name_H-M   'P 1'
#
loop_
_entity.id
_entity.type
_entity.pdbx_description
1 polymer ?
#
loop_
_entity_poly.entity_id
_entity_poly.type
_entity_poly.pdbx_seq_one_letter_code
_entity_poly.pdbx_strand_id
1 'polypeptide(L)'
;MYKLIIPTYKRAETLKNKTMAYLKKTNINAKNIFIYVANKEEKELYENTIDKNSYAEIIIGKRGLPQQRNFIQKTHKIGENLFMLDDDLKSIKMKVNDKVLIEINDLDSFINFAFDICNKNKTRYFGTYPVDNPYFMKNVITFDLRYIVANISGTVNNHDIFRDEGEECEARKNFTAGKESHEMTIK
;
A
#
# COMPACT_ATOMS: atom_id res chain seq x y z
N MET A 1 4.65 1.78 -15.01
CA MET A 1 4.50 3.04 -14.21
C MET A 1 3.47 2.79 -13.12
N TYR A 2 3.70 3.27 -11.89
CA TYR A 2 2.82 3.08 -10.73
C TYR A 2 2.65 4.39 -9.96
N LYS A 3 1.63 4.46 -9.12
CA LYS A 3 1.44 5.48 -8.09
C LYS A 3 1.62 4.87 -6.72
N LEU A 4 2.41 5.51 -5.86
CA LEU A 4 2.61 5.14 -4.48
C LEU A 4 1.64 5.94 -3.61
N ILE A 5 0.77 5.25 -2.90
CA ILE A 5 -0.38 5.80 -2.21
C ILE A 5 -0.20 5.64 -0.70
N ILE A 6 -0.30 6.73 0.05
CA ILE A 6 -0.17 6.72 1.50
C ILE A 6 -1.43 7.33 2.13
N PRO A 7 -2.40 6.51 2.55
CA PRO A 7 -3.50 7.00 3.38
C PRO A 7 -2.99 7.28 4.80
N THR A 8 -3.36 8.43 5.34
CA THR A 8 -2.88 8.84 6.68
C THR A 8 -3.92 9.69 7.39
N TYR A 9 -3.90 9.68 8.76
CA TYR A 9 -4.78 10.47 9.58
C TYR A 9 -4.13 10.84 10.91
N LYS A 10 -3.97 12.14 11.20
CA LYS A 10 -3.39 12.69 12.45
C LYS A 10 -1.98 12.17 12.80
N ARG A 11 -1.16 11.89 11.78
CA ARG A 11 0.17 11.29 11.95
C ARG A 11 1.24 11.93 11.08
N ALA A 12 1.17 13.26 10.85
CA ALA A 12 2.09 13.96 9.94
C ALA A 12 3.56 13.76 10.31
N GLU A 13 3.92 13.89 11.60
CA GLU A 13 5.29 13.64 12.08
C GLU A 13 5.69 12.16 11.98
N THR A 14 4.76 11.24 12.20
CA THR A 14 5.01 9.80 12.03
C THR A 14 5.32 9.48 10.58
N LEU A 15 4.50 9.98 9.65
CA LEU A 15 4.71 9.82 8.22
C LEU A 15 6.06 10.38 7.79
N LYS A 16 6.39 11.61 8.20
CA LYS A 16 7.67 12.27 7.91
C LYS A 16 8.86 11.42 8.35
N ASN A 17 8.83 10.98 9.63
CA ASN A 17 9.99 10.36 10.27
C ASN A 17 10.13 8.86 9.97
N LYS A 18 9.09 8.21 9.42
CA LYS A 18 9.12 6.79 9.08
C LYS A 18 9.00 6.57 7.58
N THR A 19 7.78 6.53 7.05
CA THR A 19 7.53 6.15 5.65
C THR A 19 8.22 7.09 4.67
N MET A 20 8.13 8.41 4.85
CA MET A 20 8.82 9.36 3.95
C MET A 20 10.35 9.29 4.07
N ALA A 21 10.87 9.06 5.27
CA ALA A 21 12.32 8.87 5.46
C ALA A 21 12.82 7.59 4.75
N TYR A 22 12.04 6.49 4.81
CA TYR A 22 12.35 5.27 4.07
C TYR A 22 12.26 5.48 2.55
N LEU A 23 11.21 6.14 2.05
CA LEU A 23 11.04 6.43 0.61
C LEU A 23 12.19 7.30 0.08
N LYS A 24 12.65 8.28 0.85
CA LYS A 24 13.82 9.08 0.51
C LYS A 24 15.10 8.25 0.43
N LYS A 25 15.30 7.32 1.38
CA LYS A 25 16.45 6.40 1.40
C LYS A 25 16.48 5.46 0.19
N THR A 26 15.31 5.03 -0.28
CA THR A 26 15.16 4.12 -1.43
C THR A 26 15.04 4.84 -2.78
N ASN A 27 15.26 6.15 -2.82
CA ASN A 27 15.26 6.99 -4.02
C ASN A 27 13.96 6.91 -4.85
N ILE A 28 12.82 6.67 -4.20
CA ILE A 28 11.53 6.70 -4.89
C ILE A 28 11.28 8.10 -5.45
N ASN A 29 10.88 8.15 -6.71
CA ASN A 29 10.56 9.42 -7.35
C ASN A 29 9.36 10.10 -6.67
N ALA A 30 9.57 11.31 -6.17
CA ALA A 30 8.53 12.10 -5.50
C ALA A 30 7.25 12.27 -6.35
N LYS A 31 7.39 12.31 -7.68
CA LYS A 31 6.26 12.39 -8.62
C LYS A 31 5.32 11.18 -8.56
N ASN A 32 5.76 10.08 -7.99
CA ASN A 32 4.94 8.87 -7.84
C ASN A 32 4.22 8.84 -6.48
N ILE A 33 4.53 9.73 -5.53
CA ILE A 33 4.04 9.69 -4.14
C ILE A 33 2.81 10.57 -3.99
N PHE A 34 1.69 9.97 -3.60
CA PHE A 34 0.41 10.63 -3.34
C PHE A 34 -0.02 10.36 -1.89
N ILE A 35 -0.24 11.42 -1.12
CA ILE A 35 -0.64 11.34 0.28
C ILE A 35 -2.12 11.66 0.38
N TYR A 36 -2.89 10.81 1.05
CA TYR A 36 -4.34 10.98 1.21
C TYR A 36 -4.67 11.29 2.65
N VAL A 37 -5.29 12.46 2.87
CA VAL A 37 -5.70 12.97 4.18
C VAL A 37 -7.22 13.10 4.27
N ALA A 38 -7.77 13.28 5.48
CA ALA A 38 -9.20 13.22 5.68
C ALA A 38 -9.93 14.53 5.37
N ASN A 39 -9.29 15.68 5.56
CA ASN A 39 -9.90 17.01 5.45
C ASN A 39 -8.85 18.09 5.14
N LYS A 40 -9.31 19.34 5.06
CA LYS A 40 -8.49 20.49 4.69
C LYS A 40 -7.48 20.86 5.78
N GLU A 41 -7.87 20.79 7.05
CA GLU A 41 -7.00 21.11 8.19
C GLU A 41 -5.81 20.11 8.25
N GLU A 42 -6.07 18.84 7.97
CA GLU A 42 -5.03 17.84 7.83
C GLU A 42 -4.10 18.18 6.65
N LYS A 43 -4.65 18.53 5.49
CA LYS A 43 -3.84 18.90 4.33
C LYS A 43 -2.86 20.02 4.68
N GLU A 44 -3.32 21.08 5.30
CA GLU A 44 -2.48 22.21 5.73
C GLU A 44 -1.39 21.76 6.74
N LEU A 45 -1.75 20.90 7.70
CA LEU A 45 -0.79 20.33 8.65
C LEU A 45 0.31 19.54 7.95
N TYR A 46 -0.05 18.66 7.01
CA TYR A 46 0.91 17.83 6.30
C TYR A 46 1.78 18.64 5.33
N GLU A 47 1.23 19.64 4.64
CA GLU A 47 1.97 20.57 3.78
C GLU A 47 3.01 21.40 4.57
N ASN A 48 2.72 21.71 5.83
CA ASN A 48 3.65 22.41 6.72
C ASN A 48 4.69 21.47 7.36
N THR A 49 4.41 20.17 7.43
CA THR A 49 5.27 19.20 8.12
C THR A 49 6.23 18.48 7.17
N ILE A 50 5.79 18.17 5.95
CA ILE A 50 6.52 17.36 4.98
C ILE A 50 7.11 18.25 3.89
N ASP A 51 8.35 17.97 3.48
CA ASP A 51 9.00 18.69 2.38
C ASP A 51 8.19 18.58 1.08
N LYS A 52 7.81 19.72 0.52
CA LYS A 52 7.00 19.83 -0.71
C LYS A 52 7.63 19.17 -1.93
N ASN A 53 8.93 18.99 -1.93
CA ASN A 53 9.65 18.33 -3.03
C ASN A 53 9.68 16.80 -2.89
N SER A 54 9.15 16.24 -1.79
CA SER A 54 9.22 14.81 -1.49
C SER A 54 7.97 14.02 -1.91
N TYR A 55 6.94 14.67 -2.44
CA TYR A 55 5.70 14.04 -2.89
C TYR A 55 5.12 14.77 -4.11
N ALA A 56 4.23 14.11 -4.85
CA ALA A 56 3.53 14.71 -5.99
C ALA A 56 2.35 15.58 -5.53
N GLU A 57 1.52 15.05 -4.63
CA GLU A 57 0.30 15.73 -4.20
C GLU A 57 -0.20 15.22 -2.84
N ILE A 58 -0.82 16.13 -2.05
CA ILE A 58 -1.64 15.77 -0.89
C ILE A 58 -3.10 15.95 -1.26
N ILE A 59 -3.86 14.87 -1.25
CA ILE A 59 -5.25 14.81 -1.72
C ILE A 59 -6.19 14.69 -0.52
N ILE A 60 -7.22 15.50 -0.50
CA ILE A 60 -8.31 15.40 0.48
C ILE A 60 -9.25 14.28 0.02
N GLY A 61 -9.33 13.23 0.80
CA GLY A 61 -10.19 12.09 0.55
C GLY A 61 -11.32 11.97 1.56
N LYS A 62 -11.42 10.83 2.25
CA LYS A 62 -12.48 10.53 3.21
C LYS A 62 -11.92 10.19 4.59
N ARG A 63 -12.66 10.53 5.62
CA ARG A 63 -12.35 10.08 6.99
C ARG A 63 -12.74 8.61 7.15
N GLY A 64 -11.87 7.85 7.81
CA GLY A 64 -12.02 6.40 8.00
C GLY A 64 -11.23 5.59 6.97
N LEU A 65 -10.53 4.56 7.44
CA LEU A 65 -9.62 3.77 6.59
C LEU A 65 -10.34 3.04 5.45
N PRO A 66 -11.49 2.37 5.67
CA PRO A 66 -12.24 1.76 4.58
C PRO A 66 -12.71 2.77 3.54
N GLN A 67 -13.32 3.87 3.99
CA GLN A 67 -13.82 4.94 3.15
C GLN A 67 -12.70 5.60 2.34
N GLN A 68 -11.55 5.81 2.96
CA GLN A 68 -10.38 6.38 2.29
C GLN A 68 -9.86 5.45 1.19
N ARG A 69 -9.73 4.16 1.47
CA ARG A 69 -9.27 3.19 0.47
C ARG A 69 -10.24 3.02 -0.70
N ASN A 70 -11.54 3.01 -0.44
CA ASN A 70 -12.54 3.00 -1.51
C ASN A 70 -12.52 4.30 -2.33
N PHE A 71 -12.34 5.45 -1.68
CA PHE A 71 -12.18 6.74 -2.35
C PHE A 71 -10.94 6.74 -3.27
N ILE A 72 -9.81 6.22 -2.81
CA ILE A 72 -8.58 6.07 -3.60
C ILE A 72 -8.87 5.27 -4.87
N GLN A 73 -9.50 4.10 -4.74
CA GLN A 73 -9.85 3.27 -5.90
C GLN A 73 -10.72 4.03 -6.93
N LYS A 74 -11.71 4.78 -6.46
CA LYS A 74 -12.64 5.54 -7.33
C LYS A 74 -11.98 6.75 -8.00
N THR A 75 -10.92 7.31 -7.42
CA THR A 75 -10.26 8.52 -7.95
C THR A 75 -9.18 8.23 -8.98
N HIS A 76 -8.71 7.00 -9.05
CA HIS A 76 -7.71 6.56 -10.00
C HIS A 76 -8.35 5.84 -11.19
N LYS A 77 -7.68 5.88 -12.36
CA LYS A 77 -8.20 5.22 -13.56
C LYS A 77 -8.13 3.69 -13.43
N ILE A 78 -9.07 3.03 -14.09
CA ILE A 78 -9.01 1.57 -14.26
C ILE A 78 -7.71 1.21 -15.00
N GLY A 79 -7.03 0.17 -14.52
CA GLY A 79 -5.74 -0.28 -15.03
C GLY A 79 -4.52 0.45 -14.46
N GLU A 80 -4.68 1.49 -13.64
CA GLU A 80 -3.54 2.10 -12.94
C GLU A 80 -2.99 1.16 -11.86
N ASN A 81 -1.67 1.09 -11.78
CA ASN A 81 -0.96 0.37 -10.74
C ASN A 81 -0.88 1.25 -9.48
N LEU A 82 -1.54 0.85 -8.40
CA LEU A 82 -1.57 1.55 -7.12
C LEU A 82 -0.82 0.72 -6.08
N PHE A 83 0.30 1.24 -5.58
CA PHE A 83 1.07 0.62 -4.50
C PHE A 83 0.80 1.36 -3.20
N MET A 84 0.16 0.71 -2.25
CA MET A 84 -0.25 1.31 -0.97
C MET A 84 0.73 0.99 0.14
N LEU A 85 1.08 2.00 0.91
CA LEU A 85 1.90 1.91 2.13
C LEU A 85 1.19 2.57 3.30
N ASP A 86 1.33 1.98 4.49
CA ASP A 86 0.93 2.65 5.73
C ASP A 86 1.90 3.80 6.08
N ASP A 87 1.44 4.75 6.87
CA ASP A 87 2.16 5.99 7.23
C ASP A 87 3.26 5.79 8.29
N ASP A 88 3.34 4.61 8.88
CA ASP A 88 4.30 4.30 9.94
C ASP A 88 5.33 3.22 9.57
N LEU A 89 5.50 2.97 8.28
CA LEU A 89 6.45 1.99 7.77
C LEU A 89 7.89 2.45 7.98
N LYS A 90 8.71 1.61 8.58
CA LYS A 90 10.14 1.88 8.77
C LYS A 90 11.02 1.36 7.64
N SER A 91 10.69 0.17 7.12
CA SER A 91 11.40 -0.47 6.02
C SER A 91 10.59 -1.63 5.46
N ILE A 92 10.90 -2.03 4.23
CA ILE A 92 10.48 -3.30 3.63
C ILE A 92 11.72 -4.18 3.57
N LYS A 93 11.56 -5.44 3.97
CA LYS A 93 12.67 -6.39 4.05
C LYS A 93 12.45 -7.60 3.16
N MET A 94 13.53 -8.15 2.66
CA MET A 94 13.56 -9.37 1.88
C MET A 94 14.25 -10.48 2.67
N LYS A 95 13.71 -11.69 2.61
CA LYS A 95 14.32 -12.87 3.20
C LYS A 95 15.51 -13.32 2.37
N VAL A 96 16.66 -13.46 3.02
CA VAL A 96 17.87 -14.08 2.45
C VAL A 96 17.94 -15.57 2.82
N ASN A 97 17.70 -15.87 4.09
CA ASN A 97 17.64 -17.24 4.63
C ASN A 97 16.78 -17.26 5.90
N ASP A 98 16.68 -18.39 6.57
CA ASP A 98 15.81 -18.58 7.74
C ASP A 98 16.18 -17.74 8.97
N LYS A 99 17.32 -17.05 8.94
CA LYS A 99 17.80 -16.23 10.05
C LYS A 99 17.99 -14.77 9.68
N VAL A 100 18.03 -14.44 8.38
CA VAL A 100 18.46 -13.12 7.90
C VAL A 100 17.44 -12.49 6.99
N LEU A 101 17.06 -11.26 7.35
CA LEU A 101 16.33 -10.31 6.51
C LEU A 101 17.25 -9.16 6.15
N ILE A 102 17.18 -8.69 4.92
CA ILE A 102 17.86 -7.47 4.46
C ILE A 102 16.83 -6.45 4.01
N GLU A 103 17.12 -5.18 4.22
CA GLU A 103 16.28 -4.09 3.77
C GLU A 103 16.33 -3.95 2.25
N ILE A 104 15.18 -3.71 1.63
CA ILE A 104 15.09 -3.44 0.19
C ILE A 104 15.52 -1.98 -0.03
N ASN A 105 16.65 -1.80 -0.72
CA ASN A 105 17.18 -0.48 -1.06
C ASN A 105 16.69 0.02 -2.42
N ASP A 106 16.36 -0.87 -3.33
CA ASP A 106 15.75 -0.56 -4.64
C ASP A 106 14.26 -0.91 -4.61
N LEU A 107 13.49 -0.03 -3.99
CA LEU A 107 12.05 -0.20 -3.86
C LEU A 107 11.33 -0.04 -5.20
N ASP A 108 11.86 0.80 -6.10
CA ASP A 108 11.26 1.00 -7.43
C ASP A 108 11.28 -0.28 -8.25
N SER A 109 12.42 -0.96 -8.31
CA SER A 109 12.53 -2.26 -8.98
C SER A 109 11.64 -3.32 -8.35
N PHE A 110 11.53 -3.35 -7.03
CA PHE A 110 10.63 -4.28 -6.34
C PHE A 110 9.17 -4.04 -6.72
N ILE A 111 8.70 -2.79 -6.73
CA ILE A 111 7.32 -2.45 -7.09
C ILE A 111 7.03 -2.82 -8.55
N ASN A 112 7.91 -2.46 -9.47
CA ASN A 112 7.76 -2.78 -10.88
C ASN A 112 7.73 -4.30 -11.11
N PHE A 113 8.63 -5.06 -10.49
CA PHE A 113 8.65 -6.52 -10.53
C PHE A 113 7.33 -7.13 -10.03
N ALA A 114 6.79 -6.63 -8.92
CA ALA A 114 5.53 -7.14 -8.36
C ALA A 114 4.35 -6.91 -9.32
N PHE A 115 4.24 -5.73 -9.92
CA PHE A 115 3.21 -5.45 -10.93
C PHE A 115 3.40 -6.23 -12.22
N ASP A 116 4.63 -6.48 -12.66
CA ASP A 116 4.91 -7.34 -13.82
C ASP A 116 4.41 -8.77 -13.59
N ILE A 117 4.58 -9.31 -12.38
CA ILE A 117 4.04 -10.61 -12.02
C ILE A 117 2.51 -10.60 -12.03
N CYS A 118 1.87 -9.55 -11.48
CA CYS A 118 0.43 -9.39 -11.55
C CYS A 118 -0.07 -9.42 -13.00
N ASN A 119 0.54 -8.63 -13.88
CA ASN A 119 0.15 -8.55 -15.28
C ASN A 119 0.32 -9.88 -16.02
N LYS A 120 1.46 -10.56 -15.82
CA LYS A 120 1.74 -11.87 -16.44
C LYS A 120 0.75 -12.95 -16.02
N ASN A 121 0.30 -12.91 -14.77
CA ASN A 121 -0.60 -13.92 -14.21
C ASN A 121 -2.06 -13.48 -14.18
N LYS A 122 -2.38 -12.30 -14.75
CA LYS A 122 -3.74 -11.73 -14.77
C LYS A 122 -4.36 -11.59 -13.37
N THR A 123 -3.50 -11.36 -12.37
CA THR A 123 -3.93 -11.06 -11.01
C THR A 123 -3.98 -9.55 -10.81
N ARG A 124 -4.86 -9.08 -9.92
CA ARG A 124 -5.04 -7.64 -9.67
C ARG A 124 -4.47 -7.18 -8.34
N TYR A 125 -4.18 -8.09 -7.45
CA TYR A 125 -3.74 -7.78 -6.08
C TYR A 125 -2.51 -8.55 -5.70
N PHE A 126 -1.65 -7.88 -4.93
CA PHE A 126 -0.59 -8.54 -4.20
C PHE A 126 -0.38 -7.90 -2.83
N GLY A 127 0.18 -8.65 -1.92
CA GLY A 127 0.64 -8.17 -0.63
C GLY A 127 1.96 -8.81 -0.25
N THR A 128 2.61 -8.22 0.73
CA THR A 128 3.84 -8.78 1.30
C THR A 128 3.51 -9.64 2.52
N TYR A 129 4.46 -10.48 2.93
CA TYR A 129 4.35 -11.23 4.18
C TYR A 129 4.30 -10.26 5.37
N PRO A 130 3.31 -10.38 6.27
CA PRO A 130 3.02 -9.35 7.26
C PRO A 130 3.92 -9.34 8.49
N VAL A 131 4.74 -10.37 8.67
CA VAL A 131 5.54 -10.57 9.88
C VAL A 131 7.02 -10.48 9.55
N ASP A 132 7.75 -9.66 10.32
CA ASP A 132 9.20 -9.47 10.23
C ASP A 132 9.96 -10.61 10.94
N ASN A 133 9.70 -11.86 10.53
CA ASN A 133 10.37 -13.04 11.05
C ASN A 133 10.72 -14.00 9.92
N PRO A 134 12.02 -14.13 9.55
CA PRO A 134 12.47 -14.93 8.42
C PRO A 134 12.20 -16.42 8.58
N TYR A 135 12.10 -16.92 9.80
CA TYR A 135 11.83 -18.33 10.06
C TYR A 135 10.50 -18.80 9.46
N PHE A 136 9.44 -17.97 9.61
CA PHE A 136 8.10 -18.29 9.08
C PHE A 136 7.91 -17.88 7.62
N MET A 137 8.78 -17.04 7.09
CA MET A 137 8.70 -16.61 5.69
C MET A 137 9.16 -17.73 4.76
N LYS A 138 8.34 -18.07 3.78
CA LYS A 138 8.76 -18.95 2.67
C LYS A 138 9.26 -18.10 1.51
N ASN A 139 10.34 -18.51 0.87
CA ASN A 139 10.89 -17.80 -0.29
C ASN A 139 10.16 -18.22 -1.57
N VAL A 140 8.88 -17.91 -1.64
CA VAL A 140 8.01 -18.26 -2.77
C VAL A 140 7.01 -17.14 -3.06
N ILE A 141 6.62 -17.03 -4.32
CA ILE A 141 5.44 -16.28 -4.74
C ILE A 141 4.29 -17.28 -4.83
N THR A 142 3.17 -17.00 -4.20
CA THR A 142 2.01 -17.90 -4.23
C THR A 142 0.82 -17.18 -4.86
N PHE A 143 -0.03 -17.96 -5.54
CA PHE A 143 -1.29 -17.50 -6.13
C PHE A 143 -2.49 -18.13 -5.40
N ASP A 144 -2.25 -18.79 -4.27
CA ASP A 144 -3.31 -19.29 -3.42
C ASP A 144 -4.09 -18.14 -2.80
N LEU A 145 -5.38 -18.33 -2.59
CA LEU A 145 -6.21 -17.38 -1.89
C LEU A 145 -5.73 -17.20 -0.45
N ARG A 146 -5.24 -16.00 -0.14
CA ARG A 146 -4.69 -15.65 1.19
C ARG A 146 -5.18 -14.29 1.62
N TYR A 147 -5.28 -14.11 2.93
CA TYR A 147 -5.54 -12.79 3.50
C TYR A 147 -4.32 -11.87 3.31
N ILE A 148 -4.53 -10.74 2.63
CA ILE A 148 -3.52 -9.68 2.50
C ILE A 148 -3.69 -8.69 3.65
N VAL A 149 -2.68 -8.60 4.50
CA VAL A 149 -2.58 -7.51 5.48
C VAL A 149 -2.14 -6.27 4.72
N ALA A 150 -3.02 -5.30 4.64
CA ALA A 150 -2.90 -4.20 3.69
C ALA A 150 -1.94 -3.06 4.12
N ASN A 151 -0.93 -3.34 4.95
CA ASN A 151 0.14 -2.40 5.32
C ASN A 151 1.11 -2.12 4.16
N ILE A 152 1.34 -3.15 3.31
CA ILE A 152 2.10 -3.06 2.06
C ILE A 152 1.36 -3.92 1.05
N SER A 153 0.75 -3.27 0.07
CA SER A 153 -0.03 -3.97 -0.94
C SER A 153 -0.06 -3.22 -2.26
N GLY A 154 -0.27 -3.94 -3.35
CA GLY A 154 -0.46 -3.35 -4.66
C GLY A 154 -1.75 -3.83 -5.31
N THR A 155 -2.34 -2.98 -6.13
CA THR A 155 -3.51 -3.31 -6.93
C THR A 155 -3.41 -2.72 -8.34
N VAL A 156 -3.80 -3.51 -9.33
CA VAL A 156 -4.15 -2.99 -10.65
C VAL A 156 -5.60 -2.52 -10.53
N ASN A 157 -5.80 -1.20 -10.50
CA ASN A 157 -7.08 -0.61 -10.16
C ASN A 157 -8.22 -1.05 -11.09
N ASN A 158 -9.35 -1.41 -10.52
CA ASN A 158 -10.57 -1.76 -11.26
C ASN A 158 -11.83 -1.16 -10.61
N HIS A 159 -11.66 -0.14 -9.76
CA HIS A 159 -12.73 0.48 -8.96
C HIS A 159 -13.46 -0.51 -8.02
N ASP A 160 -12.78 -1.58 -7.63
CA ASP A 160 -13.36 -2.54 -6.70
C ASP A 160 -13.60 -1.89 -5.32
N ILE A 161 -14.71 -2.24 -4.70
CA ILE A 161 -15.01 -1.84 -3.33
C ILE A 161 -14.52 -2.95 -2.41
N PHE A 162 -13.37 -2.70 -1.76
CA PHE A 162 -12.77 -3.70 -0.88
C PHE A 162 -13.35 -3.73 0.52
N ARG A 163 -14.02 -2.65 0.90
CA ARG A 163 -14.46 -2.47 2.26
C ARG A 163 -15.84 -1.88 2.29
N ASP A 164 -16.67 -2.47 3.11
CA ASP A 164 -18.00 -1.94 3.36
C ASP A 164 -17.90 -0.60 4.11
N GLU A 165 -18.63 0.38 3.61
CA GLU A 165 -18.73 1.72 4.21
C GLU A 165 -19.95 1.84 5.12
N GLY A 166 -20.79 0.79 5.25
CA GLY A 166 -21.99 0.78 6.04
C GLY A 166 -21.75 0.79 7.55
N GLU A 167 -22.69 1.37 8.30
CA GLU A 167 -22.63 1.44 9.76
C GLU A 167 -22.79 0.07 10.43
N GLU A 168 -23.55 -0.82 9.80
CA GLU A 168 -23.71 -2.21 10.24
C GLU A 168 -23.43 -3.16 9.09
N CYS A 169 -22.23 -3.64 9.05
CA CYS A 169 -21.80 -4.57 8.05
C CYS A 169 -22.37 -5.98 8.31
N GLU A 170 -23.52 -6.31 7.73
CA GLU A 170 -23.96 -7.71 7.63
C GLU A 170 -22.92 -8.57 6.91
N ALA A 171 -22.13 -7.97 6.02
CA ALA A 171 -21.02 -8.61 5.36
C ALA A 171 -19.89 -9.03 6.32
N ARG A 172 -19.77 -8.45 7.53
CA ARG A 172 -18.86 -9.00 8.57
C ARG A 172 -19.23 -10.44 8.95
N LYS A 173 -20.48 -10.82 8.83
CA LYS A 173 -20.94 -12.20 9.08
C LYS A 173 -20.68 -13.12 7.89
N ASN A 174 -20.54 -12.55 6.69
CA ASN A 174 -20.37 -13.30 5.43
C ASN A 174 -19.06 -12.95 4.71
N PHE A 175 -18.10 -12.32 5.40
CA PHE A 175 -16.82 -11.97 4.82
C PHE A 175 -16.02 -13.24 4.51
N THR A 176 -16.32 -13.80 3.37
CA THR A 176 -15.41 -14.70 2.67
C THR A 176 -14.42 -13.79 1.94
N ALA A 177 -13.27 -13.55 2.55
CA ALA A 177 -12.18 -12.85 1.89
C ALA A 177 -12.00 -13.43 0.49
N GLY A 178 -12.18 -12.61 -0.52
CA GLY A 178 -11.62 -12.85 -1.83
C GLY A 178 -12.25 -13.93 -2.69
N LYS A 179 -13.56 -14.14 -2.68
CA LYS A 179 -14.19 -15.03 -3.68
C LYS A 179 -13.98 -14.58 -5.13
N GLU A 180 -13.53 -13.35 -5.37
CA GLU A 180 -13.42 -12.78 -6.73
C GLU A 180 -12.04 -12.22 -7.08
N SER A 181 -11.08 -12.18 -6.16
CA SER A 181 -9.73 -11.69 -6.43
C SER A 181 -8.69 -12.80 -6.27
N HIS A 182 -7.96 -13.08 -7.32
CA HIS A 182 -6.73 -13.85 -7.22
C HIS A 182 -5.68 -12.98 -6.54
N GLU A 183 -5.39 -13.29 -5.29
CA GLU A 183 -4.42 -12.56 -4.48
C GLU A 183 -3.05 -13.19 -4.64
N MET A 184 -2.05 -12.37 -4.92
CA MET A 184 -0.65 -12.77 -4.93
C MET A 184 0.02 -12.24 -3.68
N THR A 185 0.68 -13.11 -2.92
CA THR A 185 1.55 -12.70 -1.81
C THR A 185 3.00 -12.88 -2.23
N ILE A 186 3.75 -11.77 -2.27
CA ILE A 186 5.21 -11.80 -2.46
C ILE A 186 5.83 -12.01 -1.08
N LYS A 187 6.52 -13.09 -0.91
CA LYS A 187 7.16 -13.48 0.36
C LYS A 187 8.65 -13.26 0.33
#